data_c7cdb47ed4122f8acf5a060c953e2329
#
_entry.id   c7cdb47ed4122f8acf5a060c953e2329
#
_cell.length_a   1.000
_cell.length_b   1.000
_cell.length_c   1.000
_cell.angle_alpha   90.00
_cell.angle_beta   90.00
_cell.angle_gamma   90.00
#
_symmetry.space_group_name_H-M   'P 1'
#
loop_
_entity.id
_entity.type
_entity.pdbx_description
1 polymer ?
#
loop_
_entity_poly.entity_id
_entity_poly.type
_entity_poly.pdbx_seq_one_letter_code
_entity_poly.pdbx_strand_id
1 'polypeptide(L)'
;MECRLSDYNFEFPKELIASRTAGKGKTHILYCPKNGGERRIMKAPEIVDLFRPGDCLVVNNTKVIPARLYGETQFGGQVEVLLVQALNPSESGEARFEAKVHPGKAFQVGRELKIAGVRTFVEEVHEEDGNRVLRFEKTPAEMEEVMNKEGHVPLPPYIDRPDDEDDKKAYQTIFAKYAGAVAAPTASLHFSEQMLEDLKAKGVYVAEVTLHVGPGTFQNISVEDFSQHKMHGEHYELTKENADIINKAKRDGGRVVTVGTTSTRVVETIADANGFLKPQRGVTYAFFYPGYKYKLVDGLLTNFHWPKSSLILLVSAFYGRENTLEAYKMAVENKLKLFSYGDGMLIL
;
A
#
# COMPACT_ATOMS: atom_id res chain seq x y z
N MET A 1 21.16 7.00 17.82
CA MET A 1 20.65 7.63 16.57
C MET A 1 19.49 8.52 16.97
N GLU A 2 19.52 9.80 16.61
CA GLU A 2 18.39 10.70 16.89
C GLU A 2 17.23 10.34 15.96
N CYS A 3 16.06 10.05 16.54
CA CYS A 3 14.86 9.63 15.82
C CYS A 3 14.00 10.83 15.41
N ARG A 4 14.62 11.83 14.75
CA ARG A 4 13.95 13.07 14.35
C ARG A 4 13.25 12.93 13.02
N LEU A 5 11.94 13.12 13.02
CA LEU A 5 11.11 13.07 11.82
C LEU A 5 11.45 14.18 10.82
N SER A 6 11.80 15.37 11.33
CA SER A 6 12.24 16.53 10.52
C SER A 6 13.43 16.24 9.61
N ASP A 7 14.31 15.30 9.97
CA ASP A 7 15.47 14.89 9.17
C ASP A 7 15.10 14.15 7.88
N TYR A 8 13.83 13.77 7.72
CA TYR A 8 13.28 13.06 6.55
C TYR A 8 12.34 13.95 5.73
N ASN A 9 12.58 15.26 5.81
CA ASN A 9 11.90 16.24 4.98
C ASN A 9 12.65 16.45 3.67
N PHE A 10 11.92 16.71 2.59
CA PHE A 10 12.44 17.19 1.32
C PHE A 10 11.39 18.08 0.65
N GLU A 11 11.85 18.99 -0.19
CA GLU A 11 10.97 19.87 -0.95
C GLU A 11 10.77 19.33 -2.36
N PHE A 12 9.60 19.54 -2.90
CA PHE A 12 9.25 19.18 -4.27
C PHE A 12 8.16 20.11 -4.82
N PRO A 13 8.20 20.44 -6.12
CA PRO A 13 7.14 21.18 -6.78
C PRO A 13 5.85 20.36 -6.85
N LYS A 14 4.69 20.99 -6.56
CA LYS A 14 3.39 20.30 -6.55
C LYS A 14 3.01 19.67 -7.89
N GLU A 15 3.49 20.21 -8.99
CA GLU A 15 3.30 19.69 -10.35
C GLU A 15 3.96 18.32 -10.60
N LEU A 16 4.82 17.87 -9.70
CA LEU A 16 5.38 16.52 -9.73
C LEU A 16 4.45 15.48 -9.12
N ILE A 17 3.40 15.88 -8.41
CA ILE A 17 2.38 14.93 -7.92
C ILE A 17 1.62 14.40 -9.13
N ALA A 18 1.72 13.09 -9.36
CA ALA A 18 0.97 12.45 -10.43
C ALA A 18 -0.50 12.29 -10.05
N SER A 19 -1.40 12.98 -10.73
CA SER A 19 -2.85 12.82 -10.57
C SER A 19 -3.44 11.68 -11.40
N ARG A 20 -2.70 11.20 -12.42
CA ARG A 20 -3.04 10.09 -13.31
C ARG A 20 -1.83 9.19 -13.49
N THR A 21 -2.07 7.89 -13.71
CA THR A 21 -1.00 6.96 -14.05
C THR A 21 -0.53 7.14 -15.49
N ALA A 22 0.77 6.94 -15.72
CA ALA A 22 1.32 6.85 -17.08
C ALA A 22 0.90 5.57 -17.81
N GLY A 23 0.38 4.58 -17.07
CA GLY A 23 0.03 3.26 -17.54
C GLY A 23 1.08 2.20 -17.17
N LYS A 24 0.62 0.95 -17.14
CA LYS A 24 1.45 -0.21 -16.77
C LYS A 24 2.64 -0.36 -17.71
N GLY A 25 3.86 -0.46 -17.17
CA GLY A 25 5.11 -0.55 -17.95
C GLY A 25 5.57 0.75 -18.61
N LYS A 26 4.93 1.90 -18.34
CA LYS A 26 5.26 3.18 -19.00
C LYS A 26 5.89 4.22 -18.09
N THR A 27 6.08 3.91 -16.83
CA THR A 27 6.73 4.78 -15.82
C THR A 27 8.25 4.75 -15.98
N HIS A 28 8.92 5.70 -15.32
CA HIS A 28 10.36 5.66 -15.12
C HIS A 28 10.71 5.09 -13.75
N ILE A 29 11.86 4.47 -13.67
CA ILE A 29 12.41 3.92 -12.43
C ILE A 29 13.81 4.49 -12.23
N LEU A 30 14.03 5.12 -11.09
CA LEU A 30 15.35 5.50 -10.64
C LEU A 30 16.04 4.26 -10.07
N TYR A 31 16.98 3.69 -10.81
CA TYR A 31 17.83 2.62 -10.33
C TYR A 31 18.87 3.16 -9.34
N CYS A 32 18.93 2.56 -8.18
CA CYS A 32 19.79 2.93 -7.06
C CYS A 32 20.63 1.70 -6.65
N PRO A 33 21.91 1.59 -7.05
CA PRO A 33 22.76 0.49 -6.62
C PRO A 33 22.94 0.50 -5.11
N LYS A 34 22.63 -0.63 -4.44
CA LYS A 34 22.68 -0.74 -2.97
C LYS A 34 24.11 -0.67 -2.43
N ASN A 35 25.06 -1.23 -3.17
CA ASN A 35 26.47 -1.34 -2.78
C ASN A 35 27.36 -0.20 -3.38
N GLY A 36 26.75 0.94 -3.69
CA GLY A 36 27.44 2.04 -4.38
C GLY A 36 27.47 1.89 -5.90
N GLY A 37 27.68 2.99 -6.57
CA GLY A 37 27.63 3.08 -8.03
C GLY A 37 26.74 4.23 -8.49
N GLU A 38 26.67 4.43 -9.80
CA GLU A 38 25.91 5.53 -10.39
C GLU A 38 24.42 5.21 -10.43
N ARG A 39 23.61 6.15 -9.92
CA ARG A 39 22.16 6.11 -10.06
C ARG A 39 21.77 6.49 -11.48
N ARG A 40 20.79 5.81 -12.06
CA ARG A 40 20.33 6.12 -13.41
C ARG A 40 18.82 5.98 -13.55
N ILE A 41 18.24 6.82 -14.39
CA ILE A 41 16.81 6.77 -14.72
C ILE A 41 16.64 5.80 -15.89
N MET A 42 15.71 4.87 -15.73
CA MET A 42 15.40 3.81 -16.68
C MET A 42 13.89 3.81 -16.96
N LYS A 43 13.48 3.27 -18.11
CA LYS A 43 12.06 2.91 -18.29
C LYS A 43 11.74 1.65 -17.51
N ALA A 44 10.50 1.53 -17.02
CA ALA A 44 10.10 0.37 -16.21
C ALA A 44 10.42 -0.99 -16.84
N PRO A 45 10.22 -1.25 -18.15
CA PRO A 45 10.60 -2.52 -18.77
C PRO A 45 12.09 -2.86 -18.67
N GLU A 46 12.96 -1.85 -18.67
CA GLU A 46 14.41 -2.05 -18.65
C GLU A 46 14.92 -2.63 -17.33
N ILE A 47 14.10 -2.55 -16.22
CA ILE A 47 14.49 -3.15 -14.94
C ILE A 47 14.58 -4.67 -15.01
N VAL A 48 13.90 -5.32 -15.96
CA VAL A 48 13.97 -6.78 -16.17
C VAL A 48 15.42 -7.23 -16.37
N ASP A 49 16.25 -6.40 -17.01
CA ASP A 49 17.66 -6.71 -17.28
C ASP A 49 18.51 -6.76 -16.01
N LEU A 50 18.09 -6.12 -14.94
CA LEU A 50 18.78 -6.10 -13.66
C LEU A 50 18.58 -7.38 -12.82
N PHE A 51 17.57 -8.18 -13.17
CA PHE A 51 17.28 -9.46 -12.51
C PHE A 51 18.12 -10.59 -13.09
N ARG A 52 18.37 -11.61 -12.28
CA ARG A 52 19.15 -12.81 -12.61
C ARG A 52 18.29 -14.06 -12.47
N PRO A 53 18.58 -15.15 -13.21
CA PRO A 53 17.95 -16.43 -12.93
C PRO A 53 18.11 -16.81 -11.45
N GLY A 54 17.04 -17.30 -10.84
CA GLY A 54 17.03 -17.66 -9.43
C GLY A 54 16.63 -16.53 -8.47
N ASP A 55 16.61 -15.26 -8.89
CA ASP A 55 16.02 -14.18 -8.08
C ASP A 55 14.53 -14.45 -7.82
N CYS A 56 14.00 -13.88 -6.75
CA CYS A 56 12.58 -13.95 -6.42
C CYS A 56 11.96 -12.55 -6.32
N LEU A 57 10.98 -12.26 -7.16
CA LEU A 57 10.15 -11.08 -7.08
C LEU A 57 8.97 -11.35 -6.14
N VAL A 58 8.82 -10.58 -5.07
CA VAL A 58 7.71 -10.72 -4.12
C VAL A 58 6.73 -9.56 -4.29
N VAL A 59 5.48 -9.88 -4.65
CA VAL A 59 4.43 -8.90 -4.96
C VAL A 59 3.26 -9.02 -3.99
N ASN A 60 2.52 -7.92 -3.79
CA ASN A 60 1.27 -7.93 -3.03
C ASN A 60 0.09 -8.12 -4.00
N ASN A 61 -0.70 -9.18 -3.78
CA ASN A 61 -1.82 -9.57 -4.64
C ASN A 61 -3.19 -9.07 -4.15
N THR A 62 -3.21 -8.13 -3.23
CA THR A 62 -4.46 -7.52 -2.77
C THR A 62 -5.15 -6.75 -3.88
N LYS A 63 -6.48 -6.78 -3.87
CA LYS A 63 -7.35 -6.05 -4.80
C LYS A 63 -8.05 -4.91 -4.06
N VAL A 64 -7.99 -3.72 -4.65
CA VAL A 64 -8.71 -2.55 -4.12
C VAL A 64 -10.20 -2.73 -4.33
N ILE A 65 -10.98 -2.45 -3.28
CA ILE A 65 -12.44 -2.40 -3.34
C ILE A 65 -12.92 -0.96 -3.48
N PRO A 66 -14.05 -0.70 -4.13
CA PRO A 66 -14.64 0.64 -4.23
C PRO A 66 -15.29 1.01 -2.90
N ALA A 67 -14.44 1.26 -1.90
CA ALA A 67 -14.81 1.37 -0.49
C ALA A 67 -15.31 2.75 -0.07
N ARG A 68 -15.24 3.77 -0.93
CA ARG A 68 -15.75 5.10 -0.63
C ARG A 68 -17.21 5.20 -1.06
N LEU A 69 -18.09 5.50 -0.11
CA LEU A 69 -19.52 5.61 -0.30
C LEU A 69 -19.99 7.00 0.13
N TYR A 70 -20.98 7.52 -0.58
CA TYR A 70 -21.64 8.77 -0.22
C TYR A 70 -23.07 8.50 0.26
N GLY A 71 -23.58 9.41 1.08
CA GLY A 71 -24.92 9.27 1.60
C GLY A 71 -25.43 10.55 2.25
N GLU A 72 -26.51 10.40 2.98
CA GLU A 72 -27.19 11.54 3.63
C GLU A 72 -27.66 11.17 5.06
N THR A 73 -27.70 12.18 5.90
CA THR A 73 -28.38 12.10 7.20
C THR A 73 -29.88 12.15 7.01
N GLN A 74 -30.66 11.83 8.04
CA GLN A 74 -32.13 12.00 8.04
C GLN A 74 -32.60 13.43 7.72
N PHE A 75 -31.71 14.42 7.85
CA PHE A 75 -32.02 15.84 7.58
C PHE A 75 -31.42 16.32 6.23
N GLY A 76 -30.99 15.41 5.36
CA GLY A 76 -30.45 15.73 4.04
C GLY A 76 -29.00 16.23 4.03
N GLY A 77 -28.30 16.20 5.16
CA GLY A 77 -26.88 16.55 5.21
C GLY A 77 -26.03 15.50 4.51
N GLN A 78 -25.16 15.91 3.58
CA GLN A 78 -24.28 15.01 2.84
C GLN A 78 -23.20 14.43 3.75
N VAL A 79 -22.91 13.15 3.57
CA VAL A 79 -21.89 12.43 4.32
C VAL A 79 -21.06 11.52 3.41
N GLU A 80 -19.81 11.27 3.84
CA GLU A 80 -18.89 10.35 3.18
C GLU A 80 -18.48 9.26 4.17
N VAL A 81 -18.39 8.03 3.67
CA VAL A 81 -17.95 6.85 4.41
C VAL A 81 -16.85 6.17 3.60
N LEU A 82 -15.71 5.92 4.22
CA LEU A 82 -14.67 5.06 3.70
C LEU A 82 -14.66 3.76 4.52
N LEU A 83 -15.13 2.67 3.95
CA LEU A 83 -15.10 1.35 4.58
C LEU A 83 -13.65 0.89 4.71
N VAL A 84 -13.20 0.63 5.94
CA VAL A 84 -11.80 0.28 6.24
C VAL A 84 -11.62 -1.22 6.36
N GLN A 85 -12.52 -1.88 7.08
CA GLN A 85 -12.44 -3.30 7.37
C GLN A 85 -13.84 -3.90 7.51
N ALA A 86 -14.06 -5.03 6.87
CA ALA A 86 -15.25 -5.84 7.13
C ALA A 86 -15.13 -6.53 8.49
N LEU A 87 -16.20 -6.49 9.26
CA LEU A 87 -16.33 -7.15 10.55
C LEU A 87 -17.25 -8.38 10.41
N ASN A 88 -17.29 -9.21 11.47
CA ASN A 88 -18.28 -10.28 11.52
C ASN A 88 -19.68 -9.69 11.38
N PRO A 89 -20.57 -10.31 10.59
CA PRO A 89 -21.95 -9.87 10.48
C PRO A 89 -22.64 -9.79 11.84
N SER A 90 -23.70 -8.97 11.93
CA SER A 90 -24.55 -8.92 13.12
C SER A 90 -25.24 -10.28 13.36
N GLU A 91 -25.88 -10.45 14.51
CA GLU A 91 -26.67 -11.66 14.81
C GLU A 91 -27.81 -11.88 13.80
N SER A 92 -28.34 -10.82 13.22
CA SER A 92 -29.33 -10.85 12.14
C SER A 92 -28.74 -11.09 10.74
N GLY A 93 -27.41 -11.25 10.61
CA GLY A 93 -26.70 -11.51 9.36
C GLY A 93 -26.37 -10.25 8.52
N GLU A 94 -26.58 -9.07 9.08
CA GLU A 94 -26.32 -7.79 8.41
C GLU A 94 -24.85 -7.45 8.39
N ALA A 95 -24.40 -6.83 7.30
CA ALA A 95 -23.00 -6.44 7.12
C ALA A 95 -22.57 -5.35 8.11
N ARG A 96 -21.39 -5.54 8.68
CA ARG A 96 -20.75 -4.58 9.58
C ARG A 96 -19.37 -4.22 9.08
N PHE A 97 -19.05 -2.94 9.15
CA PHE A 97 -17.74 -2.42 8.74
C PHE A 97 -17.21 -1.43 9.75
N GLU A 98 -15.92 -1.50 9.99
CA GLU A 98 -15.18 -0.37 10.50
C GLU A 98 -14.98 0.65 9.38
N ALA A 99 -15.21 1.93 9.64
CA ALA A 99 -15.20 2.98 8.63
C ALA A 99 -14.65 4.30 9.16
N LYS A 100 -13.95 5.03 8.27
CA LYS A 100 -13.71 6.47 8.42
C LYS A 100 -14.89 7.23 7.84
N VAL A 101 -15.26 8.32 8.51
CA VAL A 101 -16.49 9.05 8.16
C VAL A 101 -16.26 10.56 8.15
N HIS A 102 -17.00 11.24 7.27
CA HIS A 102 -16.98 12.70 7.22
C HIS A 102 -18.40 13.26 6.94
N PRO A 103 -18.84 14.30 7.65
CA PRO A 103 -18.27 14.87 8.88
C PRO A 103 -18.54 13.95 10.10
N GLY A 104 -17.55 13.76 10.97
CA GLY A 104 -17.65 12.85 12.11
C GLY A 104 -18.82 13.12 13.06
N LYS A 105 -19.24 14.38 13.20
CA LYS A 105 -20.40 14.80 14.01
C LYS A 105 -21.74 14.19 13.56
N ALA A 106 -21.85 13.78 12.31
CA ALA A 106 -23.04 13.13 11.79
C ALA A 106 -23.18 11.67 12.24
N PHE A 107 -22.06 11.03 12.65
CA PHE A 107 -21.97 9.61 12.98
C PHE A 107 -21.81 9.40 14.49
N GLN A 108 -22.88 9.63 15.23
CA GLN A 108 -22.96 9.34 16.68
C GLN A 108 -23.65 8.00 16.89
N VAL A 109 -23.29 7.28 17.95
CA VAL A 109 -23.92 5.98 18.30
C VAL A 109 -25.44 6.09 18.32
N GLY A 110 -26.10 5.11 17.73
CA GLY A 110 -27.55 5.02 17.59
C GLY A 110 -28.14 5.89 16.47
N ARG A 111 -27.34 6.66 15.75
CA ARG A 111 -27.84 7.41 14.59
C ARG A 111 -28.07 6.50 13.39
N GLU A 112 -29.13 6.84 12.65
CA GLU A 112 -29.49 6.25 11.37
C GLU A 112 -29.13 7.21 10.24
N LEU A 113 -28.55 6.64 9.16
CA LEU A 113 -28.17 7.34 7.95
C LEU A 113 -28.60 6.50 6.74
N LYS A 114 -28.55 7.10 5.54
CA LYS A 114 -28.74 6.40 4.28
C LYS A 114 -27.45 6.50 3.45
N ILE A 115 -26.66 5.44 3.41
CA ILE A 115 -25.37 5.39 2.72
C ILE A 115 -25.51 4.54 1.45
N ALA A 116 -25.17 5.10 0.29
CA ALA A 116 -25.36 4.45 -1.01
C ALA A 116 -26.77 3.84 -1.18
N GLY A 117 -27.79 4.54 -0.68
CA GLY A 117 -29.16 4.06 -0.70
C GLY A 117 -29.54 3.04 0.36
N VAL A 118 -28.57 2.54 1.17
CA VAL A 118 -28.77 1.54 2.22
C VAL A 118 -28.99 2.19 3.57
N ARG A 119 -29.97 1.72 4.32
CA ARG A 119 -30.20 2.14 5.71
C ARG A 119 -29.05 1.65 6.57
N THR A 120 -28.42 2.56 7.31
CA THR A 120 -27.15 2.31 7.99
C THR A 120 -27.22 2.84 9.41
N PHE A 121 -26.71 2.09 10.37
CA PHE A 121 -26.69 2.45 11.79
C PHE A 121 -25.27 2.58 12.30
N VAL A 122 -25.05 3.57 13.14
CA VAL A 122 -23.78 3.73 13.88
C VAL A 122 -23.86 2.93 15.16
N GLU A 123 -23.06 1.86 15.26
CA GLU A 123 -23.03 1.00 16.44
C GLU A 123 -22.00 1.45 17.46
N GLU A 124 -20.81 1.85 17.00
CA GLU A 124 -19.70 2.21 17.87
C GLU A 124 -18.95 3.43 17.32
N VAL A 125 -18.29 4.15 18.24
CA VAL A 125 -17.36 5.24 17.94
C VAL A 125 -16.04 4.91 18.64
N HIS A 126 -14.98 4.71 17.87
CA HIS A 126 -13.65 4.51 18.41
C HIS A 126 -13.01 5.87 18.74
N GLU A 127 -12.75 6.14 20.01
CA GLU A 127 -12.20 7.43 20.46
C GLU A 127 -10.74 7.62 20.06
N GLU A 128 -9.98 6.52 19.96
CA GLU A 128 -8.53 6.56 19.69
C GLU A 128 -8.18 7.05 18.30
N ASP A 129 -8.92 6.61 17.26
CA ASP A 129 -8.62 6.88 15.86
C ASP A 129 -9.77 7.56 15.09
N GLY A 130 -10.90 7.74 15.78
CA GLY A 130 -12.10 8.37 15.25
C GLY A 130 -12.90 7.51 14.27
N ASN A 131 -12.56 6.22 14.12
CA ASN A 131 -13.31 5.29 13.29
C ASN A 131 -14.71 5.00 13.87
N ARG A 132 -15.58 4.47 13.05
CA ARG A 132 -16.95 4.08 13.40
C ARG A 132 -17.20 2.64 13.04
N VAL A 133 -17.98 1.93 13.85
CA VAL A 133 -18.58 0.67 13.43
C VAL A 133 -19.96 0.99 12.85
N LEU A 134 -20.14 0.66 11.57
CA LEU A 134 -21.37 0.86 10.83
C LEU A 134 -22.00 -0.49 10.50
N ARG A 135 -23.31 -0.63 10.78
CA ARG A 135 -24.13 -1.77 10.38
C ARG A 135 -25.07 -1.33 9.26
N PHE A 136 -25.05 -2.09 8.17
CA PHE A 136 -25.86 -1.86 6.98
C PHE A 136 -27.02 -2.86 6.95
N GLU A 137 -28.21 -2.42 6.67
CA GLU A 137 -29.42 -3.26 6.52
C GLU A 137 -29.37 -4.09 5.22
N LYS A 138 -28.26 -4.80 5.05
CA LYS A 138 -27.90 -5.66 3.93
C LYS A 138 -26.95 -6.75 4.41
N THR A 139 -26.99 -7.91 3.79
CA THR A 139 -25.99 -8.97 4.00
C THR A 139 -24.63 -8.56 3.42
N PRO A 140 -23.51 -9.19 3.85
CA PRO A 140 -22.21 -8.94 3.25
C PRO A 140 -22.17 -9.07 1.72
N ALA A 141 -22.86 -10.07 1.16
CA ALA A 141 -22.91 -10.26 -0.29
C ALA A 141 -23.67 -9.12 -1.01
N GLU A 142 -24.80 -8.71 -0.48
CA GLU A 142 -25.54 -7.56 -1.03
C GLU A 142 -24.76 -6.25 -0.89
N MET A 143 -23.98 -6.08 0.19
CA MET A 143 -23.11 -4.90 0.32
C MET A 143 -21.96 -4.91 -0.68
N GLU A 144 -21.44 -6.08 -1.05
CA GLU A 144 -20.46 -6.18 -2.13
C GLU A 144 -21.07 -5.71 -3.47
N GLU A 145 -22.32 -6.06 -3.76
CA GLU A 145 -23.05 -5.56 -4.94
C GLU A 145 -23.23 -4.04 -4.89
N VAL A 146 -23.62 -3.49 -3.72
CA VAL A 146 -23.77 -2.04 -3.52
C VAL A 146 -22.43 -1.33 -3.74
N MET A 147 -21.34 -1.83 -3.15
CA MET A 147 -20.01 -1.25 -3.35
C MET A 147 -19.59 -1.28 -4.82
N ASN A 148 -19.82 -2.38 -5.53
CA ASN A 148 -19.47 -2.50 -6.94
C ASN A 148 -20.24 -1.53 -7.83
N LYS A 149 -21.49 -1.20 -7.48
CA LYS A 149 -22.37 -0.34 -8.25
C LYS A 149 -22.22 1.14 -7.89
N GLU A 150 -22.25 1.46 -6.60
CA GLU A 150 -22.34 2.85 -6.09
C GLU A 150 -21.01 3.32 -5.45
N GLY A 151 -20.04 2.40 -5.30
CA GLY A 151 -18.78 2.69 -4.64
C GLY A 151 -17.77 3.38 -5.55
N HIS A 152 -16.98 4.23 -4.93
CA HIS A 152 -15.90 4.99 -5.53
C HIS A 152 -14.54 4.45 -5.14
N VAL A 153 -13.56 4.59 -6.04
CA VAL A 153 -12.17 4.24 -5.78
C VAL A 153 -11.60 5.20 -4.72
N PRO A 154 -11.07 4.68 -3.61
CA PRO A 154 -10.52 5.53 -2.56
C PRO A 154 -9.13 6.06 -2.97
N LEU A 155 -9.10 7.01 -3.90
CA LEU A 155 -7.84 7.66 -4.31
C LEU A 155 -7.15 8.31 -3.10
N PRO A 156 -5.81 8.33 -3.07
CA PRO A 156 -5.05 9.01 -2.03
C PRO A 156 -5.42 10.49 -1.88
N PRO A 157 -5.40 11.06 -0.67
CA PRO A 157 -5.92 12.40 -0.40
C PRO A 157 -5.15 13.54 -1.11
N TYR A 158 -3.95 13.29 -1.58
CA TYR A 158 -3.15 14.27 -2.35
C TYR A 158 -3.50 14.28 -3.85
N ILE A 159 -4.34 13.34 -4.32
CA ILE A 159 -4.92 13.38 -5.66
C ILE A 159 -6.19 14.21 -5.55
N ASP A 160 -6.06 15.52 -5.80
CA ASP A 160 -7.12 16.50 -5.64
C ASP A 160 -8.08 16.49 -6.85
N ARG A 161 -8.80 15.40 -7.01
CA ARG A 161 -9.90 15.21 -7.96
C ARG A 161 -10.80 14.05 -7.55
N PRO A 162 -12.07 14.03 -7.96
CA PRO A 162 -12.89 12.84 -7.85
C PRO A 162 -12.31 11.70 -8.69
N ASP A 163 -12.63 10.47 -8.30
CA ASP A 163 -12.36 9.29 -9.11
C ASP A 163 -13.33 9.22 -10.32
N ASP A 164 -12.94 8.45 -11.31
CA ASP A 164 -13.75 8.15 -12.49
C ASP A 164 -13.66 6.66 -12.86
N GLU A 165 -14.36 6.25 -13.92
CA GLU A 165 -14.41 4.86 -14.37
C GLU A 165 -13.02 4.31 -14.77
N ASP A 166 -12.12 5.17 -15.25
CA ASP A 166 -10.77 4.76 -15.61
C ASP A 166 -9.96 4.39 -14.36
N ASP A 167 -10.21 5.06 -13.22
CA ASP A 167 -9.51 4.77 -11.97
C ASP A 167 -9.82 3.37 -11.43
N LYS A 168 -11.01 2.82 -11.69
CA LYS A 168 -11.35 1.44 -11.31
C LYS A 168 -10.38 0.41 -11.90
N LYS A 169 -9.84 0.69 -13.09
CA LYS A 169 -8.84 -0.15 -13.76
C LYS A 169 -7.40 0.32 -13.48
N ALA A 170 -7.19 1.65 -13.49
CA ALA A 170 -5.87 2.25 -13.33
C ALA A 170 -5.30 2.07 -11.91
N TYR A 171 -6.16 2.05 -10.88
CA TYR A 171 -5.77 1.84 -9.47
C TYR A 171 -5.78 0.36 -9.06
N GLN A 172 -5.64 -0.55 -10.04
CA GLN A 172 -5.48 -2.00 -9.83
C GLN A 172 -4.19 -2.49 -10.46
N THR A 173 -3.48 -3.37 -9.75
CA THR A 173 -2.27 -4.00 -10.25
C THR A 173 -2.60 -5.22 -11.12
N ILE A 174 -1.63 -5.69 -11.93
CA ILE A 174 -1.77 -6.97 -12.66
C ILE A 174 -1.81 -8.18 -11.72
N PHE A 175 -1.43 -8.00 -10.46
CA PHE A 175 -1.38 -9.05 -9.43
C PHE A 175 -2.67 -9.12 -8.58
N ALA A 176 -3.63 -8.21 -8.77
CA ALA A 176 -4.82 -8.09 -7.93
C ALA A 176 -5.71 -9.35 -7.98
N LYS A 177 -5.83 -10.05 -6.85
CA LYS A 177 -6.62 -11.30 -6.69
C LYS A 177 -7.62 -11.21 -5.55
N TYR A 178 -7.19 -10.87 -4.35
CA TYR A 178 -7.98 -10.92 -3.12
C TYR A 178 -8.49 -9.54 -2.72
N ALA A 179 -9.80 -9.35 -2.79
CA ALA A 179 -10.46 -8.10 -2.43
C ALA A 179 -10.33 -7.79 -0.93
N GLY A 180 -10.17 -6.51 -0.57
CA GLY A 180 -10.10 -6.08 0.83
C GLY A 180 -9.24 -4.85 1.09
N ALA A 181 -8.47 -4.36 0.12
CA ALA A 181 -7.66 -3.16 0.28
C ALA A 181 -8.45 -1.89 -0.04
N VAL A 182 -8.19 -0.83 0.70
CA VAL A 182 -8.66 0.53 0.40
C VAL A 182 -7.58 1.39 -0.28
N ALA A 183 -6.38 0.85 -0.45
CA ALA A 183 -5.34 1.47 -1.24
C ALA A 183 -4.58 0.41 -2.07
N ALA A 184 -4.19 0.77 -3.29
CA ALA A 184 -3.41 -0.13 -4.13
C ALA A 184 -1.96 -0.28 -3.63
N PRO A 185 -1.32 -1.45 -3.78
CA PRO A 185 0.12 -1.60 -3.64
C PRO A 185 0.81 -0.95 -4.86
N THR A 186 0.94 0.38 -4.82
CA THR A 186 1.18 1.23 -5.99
C THR A 186 2.49 0.95 -6.73
N ALA A 187 3.53 0.44 -6.05
CA ALA A 187 4.75 0.01 -6.72
C ALA A 187 4.52 -1.11 -7.76
N SER A 188 3.49 -1.92 -7.57
CA SER A 188 3.11 -2.96 -8.52
C SER A 188 2.41 -2.42 -9.78
N LEU A 189 2.00 -1.14 -9.80
CA LEU A 189 1.46 -0.49 -11.00
C LEU A 189 2.53 -0.26 -12.08
N HIS A 190 3.81 -0.31 -11.73
CA HIS A 190 4.92 -0.22 -12.69
C HIS A 190 4.99 -1.42 -13.62
N PHE A 191 4.43 -2.57 -13.22
CA PHE A 191 4.51 -3.80 -14.00
C PHE A 191 3.43 -3.89 -15.06
N SER A 192 3.84 -4.33 -16.26
CA SER A 192 2.94 -4.86 -17.29
C SER A 192 2.98 -6.39 -17.28
N GLU A 193 2.00 -7.03 -17.93
CA GLU A 193 1.99 -8.50 -18.11
C GLU A 193 3.22 -8.97 -18.87
N GLN A 194 3.64 -8.22 -19.91
CA GLN A 194 4.85 -8.53 -20.66
C GLN A 194 6.11 -8.55 -19.78
N MET A 195 6.30 -7.55 -18.91
CA MET A 195 7.43 -7.54 -17.97
C MET A 195 7.44 -8.77 -17.06
N LEU A 196 6.24 -9.23 -16.63
CA LEU A 196 6.11 -10.43 -15.80
C LEU A 196 6.49 -11.69 -16.58
N GLU A 197 6.08 -11.80 -17.83
CA GLU A 197 6.45 -12.90 -18.72
C GLU A 197 7.96 -12.92 -18.98
N ASP A 198 8.56 -11.77 -19.27
CA ASP A 198 10.01 -11.62 -19.51
C ASP A 198 10.82 -12.03 -18.26
N LEU A 199 10.40 -11.62 -17.06
CA LEU A 199 11.04 -12.04 -15.80
C LEU A 199 10.95 -13.56 -15.61
N LYS A 200 9.78 -14.17 -15.83
CA LYS A 200 9.60 -15.62 -15.75
C LYS A 200 10.45 -16.37 -16.79
N ALA A 201 10.50 -15.88 -18.03
CA ALA A 201 11.32 -16.44 -19.09
C ALA A 201 12.82 -16.37 -18.75
N LYS A 202 13.23 -15.34 -18.01
CA LYS A 202 14.61 -15.18 -17.50
C LYS A 202 14.93 -16.09 -16.31
N GLY A 203 13.95 -16.83 -15.79
CA GLY A 203 14.13 -17.74 -14.63
C GLY A 203 14.01 -17.05 -13.27
N VAL A 204 13.34 -15.89 -13.21
CA VAL A 204 13.01 -15.21 -11.97
C VAL A 204 11.74 -15.84 -11.37
N TYR A 205 11.80 -16.23 -10.11
CA TYR A 205 10.63 -16.69 -9.38
C TYR A 205 9.71 -15.51 -9.05
N VAL A 206 8.41 -15.76 -9.02
CA VAL A 206 7.41 -14.77 -8.59
C VAL A 206 6.62 -15.37 -7.44
N ALA A 207 6.66 -14.72 -6.30
CA ALA A 207 5.91 -15.10 -5.11
C ALA A 207 4.95 -13.99 -4.70
N GLU A 208 3.83 -14.38 -4.13
CA GLU A 208 2.76 -13.47 -3.76
C GLU A 208 2.56 -13.45 -2.23
N VAL A 209 2.36 -12.26 -1.70
CA VAL A 209 1.84 -12.06 -0.36
C VAL A 209 0.52 -11.32 -0.47
N THR A 210 -0.35 -11.49 0.51
CA THR A 210 -1.55 -10.66 0.64
C THR A 210 -1.35 -9.73 1.83
N LEU A 211 -1.49 -8.43 1.64
CA LEU A 211 -1.66 -7.45 2.71
C LEU A 211 -2.73 -6.48 2.27
N HIS A 212 -3.83 -6.44 3.01
CA HIS A 212 -4.89 -5.48 2.76
C HIS A 212 -4.49 -4.11 3.30
N VAL A 213 -4.17 -3.21 2.36
CA VAL A 213 -3.68 -1.87 2.70
C VAL A 213 -4.81 -1.03 3.24
N GLY A 214 -4.66 -0.59 4.48
CA GLY A 214 -5.60 0.30 5.14
C GLY A 214 -5.33 1.79 4.85
N PRO A 215 -6.25 2.70 5.22
CA PRO A 215 -6.10 4.14 5.02
C PRO A 215 -4.97 4.75 5.87
N GLY A 216 -4.50 4.03 6.88
CA GLY A 216 -3.35 4.44 7.71
C GLY A 216 -2.05 4.64 6.94
N THR A 217 -1.91 4.00 5.77
CA THR A 217 -0.73 4.16 4.90
C THR A 217 -0.53 5.62 4.43
N PHE A 218 -1.59 6.41 4.37
CA PHE A 218 -1.52 7.83 3.98
C PHE A 218 -1.52 8.79 5.18
N GLN A 219 -1.47 8.27 6.41
CA GLN A 219 -1.42 9.11 7.60
C GLN A 219 0.00 9.58 7.85
N ASN A 220 0.12 10.87 8.15
CA ASN A 220 1.39 11.45 8.57
C ASN A 220 1.73 11.01 10.00
N ILE A 221 3.02 10.83 10.25
CA ILE A 221 3.52 10.70 11.63
C ILE A 221 3.31 12.04 12.33
N SER A 222 2.67 12.04 13.48
CA SER A 222 2.31 13.25 14.23
C SER A 222 3.31 13.63 15.32
N VAL A 223 4.30 12.78 15.58
CA VAL A 223 5.32 12.94 16.63
C VAL A 223 6.68 13.22 16.00
N GLU A 224 7.48 14.12 16.60
CA GLU A 224 8.82 14.44 16.11
C GLU A 224 9.80 13.28 16.37
N ASP A 225 9.70 12.65 17.53
CA ASP A 225 10.41 11.41 17.81
C ASP A 225 9.61 10.23 17.22
N PHE A 226 9.98 9.82 16.01
CA PHE A 226 9.25 8.77 15.30
C PHE A 226 9.31 7.40 16.01
N SER A 227 10.22 7.17 16.95
CA SER A 227 10.24 5.92 17.73
C SER A 227 8.98 5.74 18.59
N GLN A 228 8.27 6.84 18.89
CA GLN A 228 7.01 6.84 19.64
C GLN A 228 5.79 6.63 18.76
N HIS A 229 5.95 6.59 17.43
CA HIS A 229 4.84 6.38 16.52
C HIS A 229 4.32 4.94 16.58
N LYS A 230 2.99 4.81 16.65
CA LYS A 230 2.30 3.50 16.61
C LYS A 230 1.68 3.29 15.24
N MET A 231 2.08 2.21 14.57
CA MET A 231 1.48 1.81 13.30
C MET A 231 0.10 1.21 13.52
N HIS A 232 -0.79 1.46 12.57
CA HIS A 232 -2.04 0.71 12.47
C HIS A 232 -1.77 -0.73 12.04
N GLY A 233 -2.59 -1.66 12.55
CA GLY A 233 -2.53 -3.05 12.16
C GLY A 233 -3.06 -3.27 10.75
N GLU A 234 -2.37 -4.08 9.96
CA GLU A 234 -2.82 -4.49 8.63
C GLU A 234 -2.81 -6.02 8.53
N HIS A 235 -3.93 -6.57 8.05
CA HIS A 235 -4.08 -8.02 7.88
C HIS A 235 -3.23 -8.51 6.71
N TYR A 236 -2.48 -9.58 6.96
CA TYR A 236 -1.65 -10.22 5.95
C TYR A 236 -1.82 -11.74 5.90
N GLU A 237 -1.45 -12.31 4.77
CA GLU A 237 -1.35 -13.74 4.55
C GLU A 237 -0.13 -14.08 3.69
N LEU A 238 0.59 -15.12 4.07
CA LEU A 238 1.59 -15.81 3.27
C LEU A 238 1.24 -17.29 3.20
N THR A 239 0.94 -17.79 2.01
CA THR A 239 0.62 -19.21 1.79
C THR A 239 1.89 -20.07 1.85
N LYS A 240 1.69 -21.40 2.06
CA LYS A 240 2.81 -22.34 2.05
C LYS A 240 3.57 -22.33 0.72
N GLU A 241 2.85 -22.32 -0.39
CA GLU A 241 3.44 -22.31 -1.73
C GLU A 241 4.37 -21.11 -1.92
N ASN A 242 3.91 -19.91 -1.58
CA ASN A 242 4.68 -18.69 -1.73
C ASN A 242 5.87 -18.64 -0.75
N ALA A 243 5.71 -19.13 0.49
CA ALA A 243 6.81 -19.24 1.43
C ALA A 243 7.89 -20.18 0.90
N ASP A 244 7.50 -21.35 0.32
CA ASP A 244 8.41 -22.32 -0.26
C ASP A 244 9.20 -21.74 -1.45
N ILE A 245 8.54 -20.96 -2.33
CA ILE A 245 9.18 -20.28 -3.47
C ILE A 245 10.25 -19.29 -2.97
N ILE A 246 9.91 -18.41 -2.01
CA ILE A 246 10.85 -17.42 -1.47
C ILE A 246 12.03 -18.12 -0.79
N ASN A 247 11.73 -19.11 0.06
CA ASN A 247 12.75 -19.86 0.77
C ASN A 247 13.68 -20.64 -0.19
N LYS A 248 13.13 -21.16 -1.29
CA LYS A 248 13.93 -21.82 -2.33
C LYS A 248 14.89 -20.83 -2.99
N ALA A 249 14.41 -19.69 -3.43
CA ALA A 249 15.26 -18.66 -4.04
C ALA A 249 16.41 -18.28 -3.10
N LYS A 250 16.12 -18.05 -1.82
CA LYS A 250 17.14 -17.73 -0.81
C LYS A 250 18.17 -18.85 -0.62
N ARG A 251 17.74 -20.12 -0.51
CA ARG A 251 18.66 -21.25 -0.38
C ARG A 251 19.59 -21.41 -1.58
N ASP A 252 19.07 -21.14 -2.76
CA ASP A 252 19.80 -21.26 -4.03
C ASP A 252 20.70 -20.02 -4.31
N GLY A 253 20.77 -19.05 -3.38
CA GLY A 253 21.59 -17.84 -3.49
C GLY A 253 21.00 -16.74 -4.39
N GLY A 254 19.74 -16.85 -4.77
CA GLY A 254 18.99 -15.80 -5.46
C GLY A 254 18.64 -14.65 -4.52
N ARG A 255 18.46 -13.46 -5.08
CA ARG A 255 18.05 -12.27 -4.34
C ARG A 255 16.54 -12.25 -4.15
N VAL A 256 16.08 -11.84 -2.97
CA VAL A 256 14.66 -11.58 -2.71
C VAL A 256 14.38 -10.08 -2.89
N VAL A 257 13.65 -9.76 -3.94
CA VAL A 257 13.31 -8.38 -4.32
C VAL A 257 11.83 -8.14 -4.08
N THR A 258 11.50 -7.24 -3.15
CA THR A 258 10.12 -6.91 -2.84
C THR A 258 9.60 -5.76 -3.70
N VAL A 259 8.36 -5.86 -4.14
CA VAL A 259 7.63 -4.80 -4.83
C VAL A 259 6.69 -4.13 -3.86
N GLY A 260 7.05 -2.90 -3.49
CA GLY A 260 6.33 -2.07 -2.54
C GLY A 260 6.71 -2.33 -1.09
N THR A 261 6.47 -1.31 -0.30
CA THR A 261 6.66 -1.34 1.16
C THR A 261 5.74 -2.35 1.84
N THR A 262 4.58 -2.65 1.24
CA THR A 262 3.62 -3.63 1.73
C THR A 262 4.17 -5.06 1.68
N SER A 263 4.73 -5.49 0.54
CA SER A 263 5.39 -6.80 0.43
C SER A 263 6.57 -6.91 1.39
N THR A 264 7.37 -5.84 1.50
CA THR A 264 8.48 -5.74 2.44
C THR A 264 8.01 -5.95 3.88
N ARG A 265 6.93 -5.27 4.28
CA ARG A 265 6.40 -5.38 5.65
C ARG A 265 5.94 -6.80 5.97
N VAL A 266 5.31 -7.49 5.05
CA VAL A 266 4.88 -8.88 5.27
C VAL A 266 6.08 -9.80 5.46
N VAL A 267 7.00 -9.82 4.50
CA VAL A 267 8.10 -10.81 4.56
C VAL A 267 9.05 -10.54 5.72
N GLU A 268 9.33 -9.28 6.06
CA GLU A 268 10.18 -8.93 7.21
C GLU A 268 9.48 -9.17 8.56
N THR A 269 8.13 -9.09 8.62
CA THR A 269 7.37 -9.47 9.81
C THR A 269 7.48 -10.96 10.09
N ILE A 270 7.40 -11.80 9.04
CA ILE A 270 7.37 -13.26 9.16
C ILE A 270 8.79 -13.86 9.28
N ALA A 271 9.78 -13.23 8.64
CA ALA A 271 11.14 -13.76 8.55
C ALA A 271 11.75 -14.05 9.93
N ASP A 272 12.24 -15.28 10.11
CA ASP A 272 13.03 -15.67 11.27
C ASP A 272 14.42 -14.99 11.29
N ALA A 273 15.24 -15.30 12.28
CA ALA A 273 16.59 -14.71 12.41
C ALA A 273 17.52 -15.04 11.22
N ASN A 274 17.26 -16.14 10.51
CA ASN A 274 18.02 -16.58 9.35
C ASN A 274 17.38 -16.08 8.03
N GLY A 275 16.26 -15.35 8.10
CA GLY A 275 15.52 -14.82 6.97
C GLY A 275 14.69 -15.88 6.23
N PHE A 276 14.29 -16.96 6.88
CA PHE A 276 13.35 -17.93 6.31
C PHE A 276 11.92 -17.66 6.76
N LEU A 277 10.99 -18.02 5.89
CA LEU A 277 9.56 -17.76 6.07
C LEU A 277 8.80 -19.04 6.39
N LYS A 278 7.76 -18.91 7.23
CA LYS A 278 6.73 -19.93 7.43
C LYS A 278 5.38 -19.41 6.95
N PRO A 279 4.51 -20.30 6.41
CA PRO A 279 3.15 -19.87 6.07
C PRO A 279 2.46 -19.32 7.31
N GLN A 280 1.83 -18.16 7.16
CA GLN A 280 1.22 -17.45 8.28
C GLN A 280 0.14 -16.49 7.82
N ARG A 281 -0.90 -16.34 8.65
CA ARG A 281 -1.88 -15.25 8.61
C ARG A 281 -1.79 -14.47 9.91
N GLY A 282 -2.00 -13.16 9.85
CA GLY A 282 -1.95 -12.34 11.04
C GLY A 282 -2.18 -10.87 10.77
N VAL A 283 -1.88 -10.07 11.77
CA VAL A 283 -1.88 -8.61 11.69
C VAL A 283 -0.45 -8.13 11.91
N THR A 284 0.03 -7.25 11.03
CA THR A 284 1.35 -6.63 11.19
C THR A 284 1.21 -5.19 11.67
N TYR A 285 1.96 -4.86 12.70
CA TYR A 285 2.19 -3.51 13.20
C TYR A 285 3.63 -3.05 12.91
N ALA A 286 4.32 -3.75 12.03
CA ALA A 286 5.73 -3.51 11.76
C ALA A 286 5.99 -2.09 11.28
N PHE A 287 6.89 -1.42 11.98
CA PHE A 287 7.36 -0.09 11.68
C PHE A 287 8.88 -0.14 11.49
N PHE A 288 9.30 0.02 10.24
CA PHE A 288 10.71 -0.03 9.88
C PHE A 288 11.28 1.38 9.73
N TYR A 289 12.34 1.65 10.43
CA TYR A 289 13.07 2.93 10.39
C TYR A 289 14.57 2.69 10.55
N PRO A 290 15.42 3.67 10.27
CA PRO A 290 16.87 3.51 10.37
C PRO A 290 17.34 2.90 11.68
N GLY A 291 18.20 1.89 11.58
CA GLY A 291 18.62 1.00 12.67
C GLY A 291 18.03 -0.40 12.56
N TYR A 292 16.92 -0.58 11.81
CA TYR A 292 16.41 -1.91 11.49
C TYR A 292 17.35 -2.64 10.54
N LYS A 293 17.61 -3.91 10.83
CA LYS A 293 18.41 -4.80 9.98
C LYS A 293 17.49 -5.74 9.24
N TYR A 294 17.40 -5.56 7.94
CA TYR A 294 16.60 -6.44 7.07
C TYR A 294 17.15 -7.86 7.11
N LYS A 295 16.25 -8.84 7.29
CA LYS A 295 16.58 -10.26 7.47
C LYS A 295 16.53 -11.03 6.16
N LEU A 296 15.66 -10.63 5.25
CA LEU A 296 15.35 -11.36 4.03
C LEU A 296 15.49 -10.51 2.77
N VAL A 297 15.08 -9.25 2.80
CA VAL A 297 14.97 -8.42 1.60
C VAL A 297 16.33 -7.94 1.11
N ASP A 298 16.68 -8.33 -0.12
CA ASP A 298 17.93 -7.93 -0.80
C ASP A 298 17.72 -6.71 -1.70
N GLY A 299 16.54 -6.57 -2.31
CA GLY A 299 16.17 -5.45 -3.18
C GLY A 299 14.75 -4.94 -2.92
N LEU A 300 14.53 -3.68 -3.23
CA LEU A 300 13.25 -2.99 -3.03
C LEU A 300 12.90 -2.13 -4.25
N LEU A 301 11.79 -2.45 -4.93
CA LEU A 301 11.14 -1.55 -5.87
C LEU A 301 9.99 -0.84 -5.16
N THR A 302 9.99 0.48 -5.16
CA THR A 302 8.95 1.28 -4.49
C THR A 302 8.70 2.61 -5.20
N ASN A 303 7.58 3.28 -4.90
CA ASN A 303 7.35 4.66 -5.33
C ASN A 303 8.17 5.64 -4.47
N PHE A 304 8.25 6.90 -4.90
CA PHE A 304 8.67 7.98 -4.03
C PHE A 304 7.55 8.29 -3.02
N HIS A 305 7.89 8.49 -1.77
CA HIS A 305 6.95 8.66 -0.66
C HIS A 305 6.92 10.09 -0.14
N TRP A 306 5.85 10.45 0.58
CA TRP A 306 5.71 11.74 1.23
C TRP A 306 6.86 12.01 2.21
N PRO A 307 7.29 13.29 2.32
CA PRO A 307 8.17 13.70 3.41
C PRO A 307 7.57 13.33 4.77
N LYS A 308 8.43 12.97 5.71
CA LYS A 308 8.03 12.67 7.10
C LYS A 308 6.99 11.56 7.24
N SER A 309 6.93 10.62 6.31
CA SER A 309 6.04 9.46 6.37
C SER A 309 6.74 8.21 6.89
N SER A 310 5.98 7.24 7.39
CA SER A 310 6.51 5.92 7.77
C SER A 310 7.18 5.20 6.60
N LEU A 311 6.78 5.52 5.37
CA LEU A 311 7.29 4.88 4.16
C LEU A 311 8.67 5.39 3.76
N ILE A 312 8.96 6.70 3.87
CA ILE A 312 10.32 7.20 3.63
C ILE A 312 11.29 6.70 4.71
N LEU A 313 10.81 6.49 5.94
CA LEU A 313 11.62 5.89 7.01
C LEU A 313 11.98 4.43 6.69
N LEU A 314 11.03 3.62 6.16
CA LEU A 314 11.28 2.25 5.72
C LEU A 314 12.34 2.23 4.60
N VAL A 315 12.20 3.08 3.58
CA VAL A 315 13.19 3.18 2.49
C VAL A 315 14.55 3.60 3.03
N SER A 316 14.57 4.57 3.96
CA SER A 316 15.81 5.03 4.60
C SER A 316 16.46 3.99 5.51
N ALA A 317 15.66 3.11 6.11
CA ALA A 317 16.17 1.94 6.83
C ALA A 317 16.86 0.95 5.90
N PHE A 318 16.37 0.83 4.65
CA PHE A 318 16.89 -0.10 3.65
C PHE A 318 18.12 0.42 2.90
N TYR A 319 18.11 1.71 2.53
CA TYR A 319 19.11 2.32 1.64
C TYR A 319 20.05 3.31 2.34
N GLY A 320 19.73 3.68 3.59
CA GLY A 320 20.39 4.77 4.31
C GLY A 320 19.70 6.10 4.06
N ARG A 321 19.69 6.98 5.10
CA ARG A 321 19.01 8.28 5.03
C ARG A 321 19.59 9.17 3.93
N GLU A 322 20.90 9.35 3.93
CA GLU A 322 21.60 10.23 2.98
C GLU A 322 21.35 9.76 1.54
N ASN A 323 21.55 8.47 1.25
CA ASN A 323 21.30 7.90 -0.07
C ASN A 323 19.85 8.07 -0.51
N THR A 324 18.88 7.90 0.41
CA THR A 324 17.46 8.09 0.13
C THR A 324 17.15 9.52 -0.25
N LEU A 325 17.60 10.49 0.55
CA LEU A 325 17.36 11.90 0.30
C LEU A 325 18.04 12.39 -0.99
N GLU A 326 19.26 11.93 -1.27
CA GLU A 326 19.94 12.22 -2.56
C GLU A 326 19.18 11.62 -3.75
N ALA A 327 18.66 10.39 -3.64
CA ALA A 327 17.85 9.78 -4.70
C ALA A 327 16.55 10.58 -4.94
N TYR A 328 15.89 11.05 -3.87
CA TYR A 328 14.70 11.89 -3.97
C TYR A 328 15.01 13.26 -4.58
N LYS A 329 16.14 13.88 -4.20
CA LYS A 329 16.62 15.12 -4.83
C LYS A 329 16.85 14.91 -6.32
N MET A 330 17.54 13.83 -6.72
CA MET A 330 17.76 13.51 -8.12
C MET A 330 16.44 13.29 -8.89
N ALA A 331 15.46 12.65 -8.27
CA ALA A 331 14.14 12.46 -8.87
C ALA A 331 13.43 13.80 -9.12
N VAL A 332 13.46 14.72 -8.16
CA VAL A 332 12.88 16.06 -8.30
C VAL A 332 13.59 16.88 -9.38
N GLU A 333 14.91 16.90 -9.39
CA GLU A 333 15.74 17.62 -10.37
C GLU A 333 15.49 17.10 -11.81
N ASN A 334 15.25 15.81 -11.96
CA ASN A 334 14.93 15.18 -13.25
C ASN A 334 13.44 15.14 -13.56
N LYS A 335 12.59 15.81 -12.78
CA LYS A 335 11.16 15.96 -12.97
C LYS A 335 10.41 14.61 -13.02
N LEU A 336 10.89 13.60 -12.31
CA LEU A 336 10.16 12.37 -12.10
C LEU A 336 8.85 12.68 -11.37
N LYS A 337 7.80 11.97 -11.73
CA LYS A 337 6.51 12.08 -11.04
C LYS A 337 6.56 11.33 -9.72
N LEU A 338 5.92 11.89 -8.69
CA LEU A 338 5.99 11.40 -7.32
C LEU A 338 4.69 10.71 -6.89
N PHE A 339 4.80 9.90 -5.86
CA PHE A 339 3.73 9.23 -5.12
C PHE A 339 3.02 8.12 -5.91
N SER A 340 1.75 7.83 -5.59
CA SER A 340 1.05 6.60 -5.97
C SER A 340 0.97 6.32 -7.46
N TYR A 341 0.72 7.34 -8.27
CA TYR A 341 0.66 7.23 -9.74
C TYR A 341 1.96 7.65 -10.44
N GLY A 342 2.94 8.05 -9.65
CA GLY A 342 4.22 8.55 -10.15
C GLY A 342 5.17 7.47 -10.61
N ASP A 343 6.41 7.89 -10.77
CA ASP A 343 7.55 7.04 -11.08
C ASP A 343 8.04 6.31 -9.81
N GLY A 344 8.98 5.39 -9.97
CA GLY A 344 9.49 4.59 -8.86
C GLY A 344 11.00 4.65 -8.70
N MET A 345 11.47 3.95 -7.69
CA MET A 345 12.89 3.67 -7.47
C MET A 345 13.11 2.19 -7.22
N LEU A 346 14.19 1.64 -7.78
CA LEU A 346 14.64 0.27 -7.54
C LEU A 346 16.00 0.32 -6.86
N ILE A 347 16.05 -0.15 -5.63
CA ILE A 347 17.27 -0.31 -4.82
C ILE A 347 17.69 -1.77 -4.91
N LEU A 348 18.84 -2.07 -5.54
CA LEU A 348 19.25 -3.45 -5.81
C LEU A 348 20.76 -3.62 -5.83
#